data_f9acc1f05b0b339805565f28ca8f541c
#
_entry.id   f9acc1f05b0b339805565f28ca8f541c
#
_cell.length_a   1.000
_cell.length_b   1.000
_cell.length_c   1.000
_cell.angle_alpha   90.00
_cell.angle_beta   90.00
_cell.angle_gamma   90.00
#
_symmetry.space_group_name_H-M   'P 1'
#
loop_
_entity.id
_entity.type
_entity.pdbx_description
1 polymer ?
#
loop_
_entity_poly.entity_id
_entity_poly.type
_entity_poly.pdbx_seq_one_letter_code
_entity_poly.pdbx_strand_id
1 'polypeptide(L)'
;MRGESYRYVFRARPYGTHFYHCHFGTSLHMQAGMYGAFIVERPDDPVRVRYPYTQDYALILSSVDTAFLREQLNSMFARMRQRDALAARGALDLRTQSRYASLAELRRDVAQGGVPPYLVARAAPRLPTPNFFTINGKSYPATEAIRVKEGEWTRLRFMNAGNVSFSMHLHGHDFYHVCTDGAPLPAPVRMSTIPVVPGRTEDIVFLADNPGFWALHDHDVTHTTNNGIYPGGAMTEVEYEGFQGGYRPSVSLDE
;
A
#
# COMPACT_ATOMS: atom_id res chain seq x y z
N MET A 1 -2.25 -25.28 -1.06
CA MET A 1 -0.89 -25.87 -1.23
C MET A 1 -0.21 -25.22 -2.43
N ARG A 2 1.10 -25.41 -2.66
CA ARG A 2 1.75 -24.85 -3.86
C ARG A 2 1.12 -25.47 -5.12
N GLY A 3 0.74 -24.62 -6.09
CA GLY A 3 0.12 -25.04 -7.35
C GLY A 3 -1.39 -25.15 -7.33
N GLU A 4 -2.04 -24.88 -6.20
CA GLU A 4 -3.49 -24.82 -6.13
C GLU A 4 -3.98 -23.40 -6.45
N SER A 5 -5.15 -23.31 -7.09
CA SER A 5 -5.84 -22.08 -7.40
C SER A 5 -7.12 -21.99 -6.59
N TYR A 6 -7.44 -20.79 -6.12
CA TYR A 6 -8.71 -20.49 -5.48
C TYR A 6 -9.46 -19.42 -6.27
N ARG A 7 -10.75 -19.63 -6.48
CA ARG A 7 -11.62 -18.68 -7.21
C ARG A 7 -12.51 -17.96 -6.22
N TYR A 8 -12.39 -16.63 -6.17
CA TYR A 8 -13.33 -15.76 -5.47
C TYR A 8 -14.46 -15.37 -6.43
N VAL A 9 -15.71 -15.55 -5.99
CA VAL A 9 -16.91 -15.15 -6.76
C VAL A 9 -17.75 -14.26 -5.87
N PHE A 10 -17.87 -13.01 -6.25
CA PHE A 10 -18.64 -12.02 -5.48
C PHE A 10 -19.16 -10.91 -6.41
N ARG A 11 -20.13 -10.13 -5.91
CA ARG A 11 -20.57 -8.92 -6.60
C ARG A 11 -19.66 -7.78 -6.22
N ALA A 12 -19.03 -7.11 -7.22
CA ALA A 12 -18.17 -5.95 -7.01
C ALA A 12 -19.01 -4.77 -6.48
N ARG A 13 -18.98 -4.55 -5.17
CA ARG A 13 -19.67 -3.48 -4.43
C ARG A 13 -18.95 -3.28 -3.08
N PRO A 14 -19.02 -2.04 -2.49
CA PRO A 14 -19.55 -0.79 -3.06
C PRO A 14 -18.70 -0.25 -4.20
N TYR A 15 -19.18 0.80 -4.87
CA TYR A 15 -18.39 1.55 -5.84
C TYR A 15 -17.30 2.37 -5.15
N GLY A 16 -16.23 2.67 -5.89
CA GLY A 16 -15.17 3.55 -5.43
C GLY A 16 -13.80 2.88 -5.38
N THR A 17 -12.89 3.54 -4.69
CA THR A 17 -11.50 3.11 -4.52
C THR A 17 -11.39 2.23 -3.28
N HIS A 18 -10.94 1.00 -3.48
CA HIS A 18 -10.66 0.01 -2.45
C HIS A 18 -9.33 -0.65 -2.75
N PHE A 19 -8.81 -1.44 -1.82
CA PHE A 19 -7.69 -2.33 -2.05
C PHE A 19 -7.88 -3.65 -1.32
N TYR A 20 -7.20 -4.69 -1.77
CA TYR A 20 -7.16 -5.99 -1.12
C TYR A 20 -5.77 -6.26 -0.56
N HIS A 21 -5.69 -7.06 0.48
CA HIS A 21 -4.43 -7.47 1.06
C HIS A 21 -4.54 -8.84 1.72
N CYS A 22 -3.38 -9.46 1.98
CA CYS A 22 -3.32 -10.71 2.71
C CYS A 22 -3.75 -10.50 4.18
N HIS A 23 -4.64 -11.39 4.68
CA HIS A 23 -5.09 -11.36 6.07
C HIS A 23 -4.47 -12.49 6.92
N PHE A 24 -3.54 -13.25 6.35
CA PHE A 24 -2.77 -14.29 7.06
C PHE A 24 -1.32 -13.85 7.19
N GLY A 25 -0.85 -13.60 8.42
CA GLY A 25 0.48 -13.02 8.66
C GLY A 25 0.61 -11.59 8.11
N THR A 26 -0.42 -10.80 8.26
CA THR A 26 -0.66 -9.50 7.59
C THR A 26 0.54 -8.57 7.67
N SER A 27 1.15 -8.37 8.84
CA SER A 27 2.29 -7.46 9.01
C SER A 27 3.53 -7.86 8.21
N LEU A 28 3.73 -9.16 7.99
CA LEU A 28 4.82 -9.67 7.14
C LEU A 28 4.44 -9.59 5.66
N HIS A 29 3.24 -10.10 5.33
CA HIS A 29 2.86 -10.26 3.93
C HIS A 29 2.54 -8.93 3.25
N MET A 30 1.97 -7.95 3.95
CA MET A 30 1.76 -6.61 3.39
C MET A 30 3.08 -5.91 3.11
N GLN A 31 4.03 -5.93 4.04
CA GLN A 31 5.37 -5.39 3.79
C GLN A 31 6.11 -6.13 2.65
N ALA A 32 5.78 -7.41 2.42
CA ALA A 32 6.29 -8.19 1.28
C ALA A 32 5.51 -7.96 -0.03
N GLY A 33 4.57 -7.01 -0.08
CA GLY A 33 3.85 -6.61 -1.28
C GLY A 33 2.58 -7.41 -1.59
N MET A 34 2.02 -8.16 -0.62
CA MET A 34 0.76 -8.91 -0.84
C MET A 34 -0.47 -8.00 -0.68
N TYR A 35 -0.61 -7.04 -1.54
CA TYR A 35 -1.74 -6.11 -1.66
C TYR A 35 -1.95 -5.69 -3.12
N GLY A 36 -3.10 -5.10 -3.42
CA GLY A 36 -3.38 -4.53 -4.74
C GLY A 36 -4.62 -3.65 -4.73
N ALA A 37 -4.71 -2.75 -5.71
CA ALA A 37 -5.87 -1.90 -5.89
C ALA A 37 -7.11 -2.72 -6.31
N PHE A 38 -8.27 -2.33 -5.81
CA PHE A 38 -9.57 -2.86 -6.19
C PHE A 38 -10.53 -1.69 -6.40
N ILE A 39 -10.64 -1.23 -7.65
CA ILE A 39 -11.44 -0.08 -8.04
C ILE A 39 -12.72 -0.57 -8.68
N VAL A 40 -13.87 -0.14 -8.14
CA VAL A 40 -15.20 -0.47 -8.66
C VAL A 40 -15.80 0.79 -9.28
N GLU A 41 -15.82 0.83 -10.59
CA GLU A 41 -16.33 1.97 -11.35
C GLU A 41 -17.85 1.92 -11.50
N ARG A 42 -18.45 3.08 -11.76
CA ARG A 42 -19.86 3.24 -12.11
C ARG A 42 -19.99 4.22 -13.27
N PRO A 43 -20.95 4.00 -14.19
CA PRO A 43 -21.14 4.88 -15.36
C PRO A 43 -21.46 6.34 -14.99
N ASP A 44 -22.15 6.54 -13.86
CA ASP A 44 -22.61 7.82 -13.33
C ASP A 44 -21.71 8.29 -12.16
N ASP A 45 -20.38 8.13 -12.24
CA ASP A 45 -19.45 8.59 -11.22
C ASP A 45 -19.61 10.09 -10.96
N PRO A 46 -20.09 10.49 -9.77
CA PRO A 46 -20.35 11.89 -9.44
C PRO A 46 -19.09 12.75 -9.44
N VAL A 47 -17.92 12.13 -9.20
CA VAL A 47 -16.64 12.82 -9.28
C VAL A 47 -16.34 13.20 -10.72
N ARG A 48 -16.50 12.28 -11.67
CA ARG A 48 -16.29 12.54 -13.11
C ARG A 48 -17.30 13.53 -13.69
N VAL A 49 -18.53 13.49 -13.21
CA VAL A 49 -19.56 14.46 -13.63
C VAL A 49 -19.19 15.88 -13.20
N ARG A 50 -18.64 16.05 -12.01
CA ARG A 50 -18.25 17.37 -11.48
C ARG A 50 -16.88 17.83 -11.97
N TYR A 51 -15.94 16.90 -12.09
CA TYR A 51 -14.55 17.13 -12.53
C TYR A 51 -14.27 16.15 -13.67
N PRO A 52 -14.38 16.57 -14.93
CA PRO A 52 -14.28 15.67 -16.07
C PRO A 52 -12.82 15.25 -16.31
N TYR A 53 -12.27 14.48 -15.35
CA TYR A 53 -10.88 14.01 -15.40
C TYR A 53 -10.66 13.04 -16.56
N THR A 54 -9.53 13.20 -17.23
CA THR A 54 -9.06 12.38 -18.34
C THR A 54 -7.99 11.40 -17.91
N GLN A 55 -7.27 11.72 -16.82
CA GLN A 55 -6.24 10.89 -16.22
C GLN A 55 -6.69 10.41 -14.84
N ASP A 56 -6.40 9.13 -14.52
CA ASP A 56 -6.83 8.47 -13.28
C ASP A 56 -5.72 7.51 -12.82
N TYR A 57 -5.06 7.84 -11.72
CA TYR A 57 -3.91 7.11 -11.20
C TYR A 57 -4.22 6.45 -9.87
N ALA A 58 -3.90 5.15 -9.76
CA ALA A 58 -3.96 4.41 -8.52
C ALA A 58 -2.58 4.39 -7.86
N LEU A 59 -2.47 4.94 -6.66
CA LEU A 59 -1.22 5.12 -5.92
C LEU A 59 -1.31 4.37 -4.58
N ILE A 60 -0.71 3.18 -4.53
CA ILE A 60 -0.68 2.39 -3.30
C ILE A 60 0.57 2.79 -2.51
N LEU A 61 0.34 3.39 -1.35
CA LEU A 61 1.36 3.78 -0.40
C LEU A 61 1.69 2.59 0.51
N SER A 62 2.97 2.34 0.73
CA SER A 62 3.41 1.26 1.62
C SER A 62 4.71 1.61 2.33
N SER A 63 4.95 0.94 3.45
CA SER A 63 6.13 1.12 4.27
C SER A 63 6.77 -0.23 4.60
N VAL A 64 8.09 -0.31 4.56
CA VAL A 64 8.86 -1.54 4.71
C VAL A 64 9.94 -1.37 5.77
N ASP A 65 9.95 -2.25 6.77
CA ASP A 65 11.05 -2.43 7.70
C ASP A 65 11.88 -3.64 7.25
N THR A 66 13.01 -3.38 6.63
CA THR A 66 13.86 -4.42 6.06
C THR A 66 14.49 -5.33 7.10
N ALA A 67 14.78 -4.82 8.30
CA ALA A 67 15.31 -5.62 9.40
C ALA A 67 14.23 -6.54 9.99
N PHE A 68 13.01 -6.02 10.20
CA PHE A 68 11.86 -6.82 10.63
C PHE A 68 11.55 -7.93 9.62
N LEU A 69 11.47 -7.61 8.33
CA LEU A 69 11.23 -8.60 7.27
C LEU A 69 12.29 -9.69 7.28
N ARG A 70 13.57 -9.34 7.36
CA ARG A 70 14.68 -10.29 7.38
C ARG A 70 14.58 -11.24 8.58
N GLU A 71 14.29 -10.69 9.76
CA GLU A 71 14.11 -11.47 10.98
C GLU A 71 12.94 -12.47 10.87
N GLN A 72 11.78 -11.98 10.40
CA GLN A 72 10.59 -12.81 10.23
C GLN A 72 10.80 -13.90 9.17
N LEU A 73 11.42 -13.59 8.04
CA LEU A 73 11.74 -14.56 6.97
C LEU A 73 12.73 -15.61 7.48
N ASN A 74 13.78 -15.22 8.18
CA ASN A 74 14.75 -16.16 8.76
C ASN A 74 14.08 -17.13 9.75
N SER A 75 13.21 -16.59 10.62
CA SER A 75 12.42 -17.40 11.55
C SER A 75 11.46 -18.36 10.83
N MET A 76 10.81 -17.91 9.78
CA MET A 76 9.93 -18.73 8.95
C MET A 76 10.71 -19.87 8.25
N PHE A 77 11.83 -19.55 7.60
CA PHE A 77 12.67 -20.56 6.95
C PHE A 77 13.27 -21.58 7.94
N ALA A 78 13.66 -21.15 9.14
CA ALA A 78 14.11 -22.05 10.18
C ALA A 78 13.01 -23.06 10.59
N ARG A 79 11.78 -22.59 10.78
CA ARG A 79 10.62 -23.44 11.08
C ARG A 79 10.28 -24.38 9.91
N MET A 80 10.37 -23.91 8.67
CA MET A 80 10.15 -24.77 7.50
C MET A 80 11.19 -25.90 7.43
N ARG A 81 12.48 -25.60 7.62
CA ARG A 81 13.55 -26.62 7.65
C ARG A 81 13.34 -27.63 8.78
N GLN A 82 12.94 -27.19 9.97
CA GLN A 82 12.63 -28.07 11.09
C GLN A 82 11.44 -29.00 10.77
N ARG A 83 10.38 -28.45 10.18
CA ARG A 83 9.22 -29.23 9.73
C ARG A 83 9.61 -30.27 8.69
N ASP A 84 10.40 -29.88 7.68
CA ASP A 84 10.81 -30.78 6.61
C ASP A 84 11.73 -31.91 7.15
N ALA A 85 12.60 -31.60 8.12
CA ALA A 85 13.42 -32.58 8.81
C ALA A 85 12.59 -33.59 9.66
N LEU A 86 11.50 -33.12 10.30
CA LEU A 86 10.56 -33.99 11.03
C LEU A 86 9.76 -34.87 10.06
N ALA A 87 9.31 -34.31 8.94
CA ALA A 87 8.60 -35.05 7.91
C ALA A 87 9.49 -36.16 7.30
N ALA A 88 10.75 -35.87 7.00
CA ALA A 88 11.73 -36.83 6.46
C ALA A 88 12.00 -38.00 7.43
N ARG A 89 11.81 -37.80 8.72
CA ARG A 89 11.95 -38.86 9.76
C ARG A 89 10.63 -39.60 10.05
N GLY A 90 9.56 -39.35 9.29
CA GLY A 90 8.23 -39.92 9.57
C GLY A 90 7.59 -39.42 10.87
N ALA A 91 8.19 -38.44 11.54
CA ALA A 91 7.74 -37.90 12.82
C ALA A 91 6.66 -36.81 12.66
N LEU A 92 6.30 -36.45 11.44
CA LEU A 92 5.29 -35.45 11.13
C LEU A 92 4.17 -36.11 10.31
N ASP A 93 3.03 -36.33 10.92
CA ASP A 93 1.81 -36.65 10.17
C ASP A 93 1.25 -35.35 9.60
N LEU A 94 1.35 -35.20 8.27
CA LEU A 94 0.84 -34.01 7.54
C LEU A 94 -0.70 -33.88 7.64
N ARG A 95 -1.40 -34.94 8.06
CA ARG A 95 -2.85 -34.91 8.32
C ARG A 95 -3.19 -34.27 9.67
N THR A 96 -2.25 -34.21 10.61
CA THR A 96 -2.42 -33.53 11.90
C THR A 96 -1.97 -32.07 11.89
N GLN A 97 -1.69 -31.49 10.72
CA GLN A 97 -1.41 -30.04 10.62
C GLN A 97 -2.62 -29.15 10.96
N SER A 98 -3.84 -29.63 10.86
CA SER A 98 -4.93 -29.06 11.64
C SER A 98 -4.94 -29.77 12.99
N ARG A 99 -4.20 -29.27 13.96
CA ARG A 99 -4.24 -29.71 15.37
C ARG A 99 -5.66 -29.70 15.94
N TYR A 100 -6.59 -29.14 15.20
CA TYR A 100 -7.98 -29.01 15.56
C TYR A 100 -8.87 -29.60 14.47
N ALA A 101 -9.62 -30.63 14.81
CA ALA A 101 -10.58 -31.24 13.89
C ALA A 101 -11.82 -30.34 13.65
N SER A 102 -12.00 -29.31 14.47
CA SER A 102 -13.12 -28.36 14.34
C SER A 102 -12.81 -26.99 14.95
N LEU A 103 -13.58 -25.97 14.53
CA LEU A 103 -13.54 -24.63 15.12
C LEU A 103 -13.91 -24.62 16.61
N ALA A 104 -14.75 -25.60 17.05
CA ALA A 104 -15.15 -25.75 18.46
C ALA A 104 -13.97 -26.22 19.31
N GLU A 105 -13.14 -27.11 18.79
CA GLU A 105 -11.93 -27.60 19.46
C GLU A 105 -10.87 -26.49 19.57
N LEU A 106 -10.66 -25.73 18.50
CA LEU A 106 -9.82 -24.52 18.50
C LEU A 106 -10.27 -23.53 19.59
N ARG A 107 -11.58 -23.23 19.67
CA ARG A 107 -12.13 -22.28 20.64
C ARG A 107 -11.95 -22.79 22.09
N ARG A 108 -12.08 -24.10 22.34
CA ARG A 108 -11.82 -24.69 23.65
C ARG A 108 -10.37 -24.58 24.08
N ASP A 109 -9.43 -24.87 23.17
CA ASP A 109 -8.00 -24.79 23.46
C ASP A 109 -7.58 -23.34 23.74
N VAL A 110 -8.08 -22.39 22.95
CA VAL A 110 -7.86 -20.95 23.19
C VAL A 110 -8.45 -20.50 24.53
N ALA A 111 -9.65 -20.96 24.90
CA ALA A 111 -10.28 -20.64 26.17
C ALA A 111 -9.52 -21.24 27.39
N GLN A 112 -8.74 -22.27 27.18
CA GLN A 112 -7.86 -22.90 28.17
C GLN A 112 -6.43 -22.32 28.18
N GLY A 113 -6.20 -21.21 27.47
CA GLY A 113 -4.88 -20.57 27.36
C GLY A 113 -3.96 -21.21 26.32
N GLY A 114 -4.46 -22.17 25.54
CA GLY A 114 -3.76 -22.69 24.37
C GLY A 114 -3.79 -21.68 23.24
N VAL A 115 -2.63 -21.38 22.66
CA VAL A 115 -2.55 -20.53 21.48
C VAL A 115 -2.18 -21.42 20.28
N PRO A 116 -3.02 -21.46 19.22
CA PRO A 116 -2.70 -22.22 18.04
C PRO A 116 -1.33 -21.84 17.50
N PRO A 117 -0.48 -22.81 17.11
CA PRO A 117 0.89 -22.54 16.66
C PRO A 117 1.00 -21.55 15.49
N TYR A 118 -0.07 -21.39 14.70
CA TYR A 118 -0.14 -20.41 13.60
C TYR A 118 -0.65 -19.02 14.03
N LEU A 119 -1.28 -18.93 15.22
CA LEU A 119 -1.69 -17.66 15.84
C LEU A 119 -0.64 -17.14 16.83
N VAL A 120 0.34 -17.96 17.20
CA VAL A 120 1.55 -17.47 17.85
C VAL A 120 2.42 -16.77 16.80
N ALA A 121 1.94 -15.64 16.30
CA ALA A 121 2.89 -14.59 16.09
C ALA A 121 3.49 -14.32 17.48
N ARG A 122 4.64 -14.90 17.79
CA ARG A 122 5.45 -14.38 18.89
C ARG A 122 5.45 -12.88 18.65
N ALA A 123 5.02 -12.13 19.65
CA ALA A 123 5.13 -10.69 19.63
C ALA A 123 6.49 -10.37 19.03
N ALA A 124 6.51 -9.68 17.91
CA ALA A 124 7.78 -9.31 17.31
C ALA A 124 8.61 -8.69 18.42
N PRO A 125 9.88 -9.07 18.60
CA PRO A 125 10.70 -8.59 19.71
C PRO A 125 10.81 -7.06 19.70
N ARG A 126 10.44 -6.44 18.60
CA ARG A 126 10.27 -4.98 18.44
C ARG A 126 9.11 -4.67 17.49
N LEU A 127 8.54 -3.49 17.64
CA LEU A 127 7.61 -2.96 16.65
C LEU A 127 8.35 -2.64 15.34
N PRO A 128 7.72 -2.85 14.18
CA PRO A 128 8.30 -2.44 12.91
C PRO A 128 8.62 -0.95 12.90
N THR A 129 9.84 -0.63 12.48
CA THR A 129 10.29 0.75 12.22
C THR A 129 10.67 0.83 10.75
N PRO A 130 9.76 1.28 9.87
CA PRO A 130 10.02 1.33 8.44
C PRO A 130 11.24 2.18 8.10
N ASN A 131 12.01 1.71 7.13
CA ASN A 131 13.17 2.41 6.59
C ASN A 131 13.11 2.58 5.06
N PHE A 132 12.08 2.01 4.42
CA PHE A 132 11.73 2.28 3.04
C PHE A 132 10.23 2.59 2.94
N PHE A 133 9.89 3.56 2.08
CA PHE A 133 8.54 4.00 1.80
C PHE A 133 8.32 3.99 0.30
N THR A 134 7.15 3.51 -0.14
CA THR A 134 6.95 3.21 -1.55
C THR A 134 5.62 3.75 -2.05
N ILE A 135 5.60 4.09 -3.34
CA ILE A 135 4.40 4.27 -4.15
C ILE A 135 4.38 3.15 -5.19
N ASN A 136 3.32 2.33 -5.20
CA ASN A 136 3.19 1.17 -6.10
C ASN A 136 4.38 0.19 -6.00
N GLY A 137 4.92 0.01 -4.78
CA GLY A 137 6.03 -0.91 -4.51
C GLY A 137 7.41 -0.40 -4.94
N LYS A 138 7.52 0.84 -5.39
CA LYS A 138 8.77 1.49 -5.79
C LYS A 138 9.05 2.69 -4.88
N SER A 139 10.32 2.93 -4.55
CA SER A 139 10.81 4.15 -3.91
C SER A 139 11.42 5.07 -4.95
N TYR A 140 11.30 6.40 -4.75
CA TYR A 140 11.96 7.37 -5.63
C TYR A 140 13.48 7.11 -5.68
N PRO A 141 14.14 7.26 -6.86
CA PRO A 141 13.62 7.77 -8.13
C PRO A 141 12.99 6.71 -9.05
N ALA A 142 12.77 5.47 -8.59
CA ALA A 142 12.19 4.41 -9.40
C ALA A 142 10.65 4.45 -9.49
N THR A 143 9.99 5.41 -8.82
CA THR A 143 8.54 5.66 -8.92
C THR A 143 8.17 6.10 -10.32
N GLU A 144 6.94 5.77 -10.76
CA GLU A 144 6.44 6.21 -12.06
C GLU A 144 5.90 7.64 -11.96
N ALA A 145 6.31 8.51 -12.88
CA ALA A 145 5.81 9.87 -12.95
C ALA A 145 4.32 9.91 -13.33
N ILE A 146 3.60 10.88 -12.78
CA ILE A 146 2.22 11.21 -13.11
C ILE A 146 2.24 12.17 -14.27
N ARG A 147 1.88 11.71 -15.47
CA ARG A 147 1.85 12.55 -16.67
C ARG A 147 0.51 13.22 -16.82
N VAL A 148 0.54 14.53 -17.04
CA VAL A 148 -0.66 15.35 -17.16
C VAL A 148 -0.58 16.24 -18.40
N LYS A 149 -1.76 16.65 -18.89
CA LYS A 149 -1.87 17.67 -19.95
C LYS A 149 -2.43 18.95 -19.37
N GLU A 150 -1.87 20.07 -19.81
CA GLU A 150 -2.35 21.38 -19.39
C GLU A 150 -3.84 21.56 -19.69
N GLY A 151 -4.57 22.08 -18.70
CA GLY A 151 -6.01 22.31 -18.77
C GLY A 151 -6.89 21.09 -18.46
N GLU A 152 -6.32 19.89 -18.24
CA GLU A 152 -7.08 18.68 -17.94
C GLU A 152 -7.15 18.40 -16.43
N TRP A 153 -8.29 17.84 -16.01
CA TRP A 153 -8.44 17.32 -14.65
C TRP A 153 -7.79 15.95 -14.54
N THR A 154 -7.08 15.74 -13.44
CA THR A 154 -6.43 14.47 -13.09
C THR A 154 -6.94 13.99 -11.74
N ARG A 155 -7.29 12.69 -11.65
CA ARG A 155 -7.66 12.02 -10.41
C ARG A 155 -6.49 11.21 -9.89
N LEU A 156 -6.17 11.36 -8.61
CA LEU A 156 -5.24 10.49 -7.89
C LEU A 156 -5.99 9.74 -6.81
N ARG A 157 -5.80 8.44 -6.73
CA ARG A 157 -6.42 7.54 -5.78
C ARG A 157 -5.35 6.99 -4.86
N PHE A 158 -5.26 7.50 -3.66
CA PHE A 158 -4.33 7.03 -2.64
C PHE A 158 -4.94 5.86 -1.88
N MET A 159 -4.15 4.81 -1.66
CA MET A 159 -4.52 3.63 -0.86
C MET A 159 -3.35 3.34 0.06
N ASN A 160 -3.54 3.38 1.37
CA ASN A 160 -2.47 3.13 2.31
C ASN A 160 -2.46 1.66 2.77
N ALA A 161 -1.59 0.87 2.15
CA ALA A 161 -1.30 -0.51 2.51
C ALA A 161 -0.10 -0.63 3.49
N GLY A 162 0.46 0.50 3.93
CA GLY A 162 1.53 0.54 4.93
C GLY A 162 1.00 0.51 6.37
N ASN A 163 1.90 0.63 7.31
CA ASN A 163 1.62 0.68 8.75
C ASN A 163 1.97 2.03 9.40
N VAL A 164 2.22 3.04 8.58
CA VAL A 164 2.39 4.44 8.97
C VAL A 164 1.39 5.32 8.21
N SER A 165 1.07 6.49 8.74
CA SER A 165 0.29 7.49 8.01
C SER A 165 1.18 8.21 7.01
N PHE A 166 0.63 8.56 5.85
CA PHE A 166 1.27 9.40 4.85
C PHE A 166 0.52 10.72 4.77
N SER A 167 1.23 11.82 4.60
CA SER A 167 0.69 13.17 4.39
C SER A 167 1.05 13.63 2.98
N MET A 168 0.29 13.16 1.99
CA MET A 168 0.62 13.38 0.58
C MET A 168 0.40 14.84 0.17
N HIS A 169 1.48 15.49 -0.24
CA HIS A 169 1.54 16.89 -0.66
C HIS A 169 1.88 17.01 -2.13
N LEU A 170 1.11 17.83 -2.84
CA LEU A 170 1.35 18.15 -4.25
C LEU A 170 1.88 19.57 -4.37
N HIS A 171 3.06 19.72 -4.96
CA HIS A 171 3.65 21.02 -5.28
C HIS A 171 2.93 21.68 -6.46
N GLY A 172 2.93 23.01 -6.46
CA GLY A 172 2.47 23.83 -7.58
C GLY A 172 0.96 23.82 -7.84
N HIS A 173 0.19 22.99 -7.14
CA HIS A 173 -1.26 22.84 -7.33
C HIS A 173 -1.99 22.70 -6.01
N ASP A 174 -3.16 23.29 -5.96
CA ASP A 174 -4.18 22.85 -5.01
C ASP A 174 -5.03 21.74 -5.63
N PHE A 175 -5.54 20.86 -4.81
CA PHE A 175 -6.45 19.80 -5.24
C PHE A 175 -7.75 19.80 -4.43
N TYR A 176 -8.76 19.10 -4.93
CA TYR A 176 -9.99 18.84 -4.22
C TYR A 176 -9.99 17.40 -3.70
N HIS A 177 -10.14 17.22 -2.40
CA HIS A 177 -10.44 15.93 -1.81
C HIS A 177 -11.90 15.58 -2.13
N VAL A 178 -12.12 14.46 -2.82
CA VAL A 178 -13.41 14.12 -3.42
C VAL A 178 -14.03 12.84 -2.90
N CYS A 179 -13.22 11.86 -2.43
CA CYS A 179 -13.73 10.60 -1.86
C CYS A 179 -12.87 10.16 -0.67
N THR A 180 -13.53 9.49 0.27
CA THR A 180 -12.93 8.77 1.40
C THR A 180 -13.50 7.35 1.43
N ASP A 181 -12.62 6.32 1.55
CA ASP A 181 -12.99 4.90 1.59
C ASP A 181 -13.95 4.50 0.47
N GLY A 182 -13.70 5.04 -0.73
CA GLY A 182 -14.50 4.83 -1.92
C GLY A 182 -15.80 5.63 -1.99
N ALA A 183 -16.22 6.30 -0.91
CA ALA A 183 -17.44 7.08 -0.87
C ALA A 183 -17.20 8.54 -1.28
N PRO A 184 -17.95 9.10 -2.24
CA PRO A 184 -17.85 10.50 -2.61
C PRO A 184 -18.23 11.41 -1.44
N LEU A 185 -17.46 12.49 -1.25
CA LEU A 185 -17.76 13.51 -0.25
C LEU A 185 -18.94 14.37 -0.73
N PRO A 186 -19.87 14.74 0.18
CA PRO A 186 -20.98 15.64 -0.15
C PRO A 186 -20.49 17.01 -0.64
N ALA A 187 -19.39 17.50 -0.08
CA ALA A 187 -18.72 18.73 -0.47
C ALA A 187 -17.21 18.48 -0.56
N PRO A 188 -16.62 18.54 -1.75
CA PRO A 188 -15.17 18.47 -1.91
C PRO A 188 -14.45 19.60 -1.18
N VAL A 189 -13.32 19.26 -0.57
CA VAL A 189 -12.51 20.21 0.21
C VAL A 189 -11.24 20.55 -0.55
N ARG A 190 -10.99 21.85 -0.75
CA ARG A 190 -9.73 22.32 -1.37
C ARG A 190 -8.60 22.25 -0.35
N MET A 191 -7.48 21.64 -0.74
CA MET A 191 -6.29 21.52 0.09
C MET A 191 -5.05 21.27 -0.79
N SER A 192 -3.86 21.27 -0.19
CA SER A 192 -2.58 20.95 -0.85
C SER A 192 -1.90 19.72 -0.23
N THR A 193 -2.40 19.25 0.92
CA THR A 193 -1.86 18.08 1.63
C THR A 193 -3.01 17.27 2.19
N ILE A 194 -2.97 15.94 2.00
CA ILE A 194 -4.02 15.03 2.47
C ILE A 194 -3.42 13.90 3.32
N PRO A 195 -3.95 13.67 4.54
CA PRO A 195 -3.54 12.53 5.35
C PRO A 195 -4.18 11.23 4.82
N VAL A 196 -3.36 10.21 4.60
CA VAL A 196 -3.80 8.87 4.22
C VAL A 196 -3.36 7.90 5.31
N VAL A 197 -4.25 7.60 6.26
CA VAL A 197 -3.93 6.72 7.39
C VAL A 197 -3.94 5.25 6.96
N PRO A 198 -3.27 4.34 7.71
CA PRO A 198 -3.26 2.92 7.39
C PRO A 198 -4.66 2.33 7.20
N GLY A 199 -4.86 1.60 6.09
CA GLY A 199 -6.12 0.95 5.76
C GLY A 199 -7.13 1.84 5.02
N ARG A 200 -6.90 3.14 4.90
CA ARG A 200 -7.81 4.08 4.22
C ARG A 200 -7.48 4.25 2.74
N THR A 201 -8.52 4.70 2.02
CA THR A 201 -8.36 5.24 0.67
C THR A 201 -8.88 6.66 0.60
N GLU A 202 -8.14 7.54 -0.08
CA GLU A 202 -8.48 8.95 -0.28
C GLU A 202 -8.28 9.30 -1.75
N ASP A 203 -9.32 9.88 -2.37
CA ASP A 203 -9.21 10.30 -3.77
C ASP A 203 -9.22 11.83 -3.85
N ILE A 204 -8.31 12.35 -4.65
CA ILE A 204 -8.23 13.77 -4.97
C ILE A 204 -8.37 13.99 -6.48
N VAL A 205 -8.77 15.20 -6.86
CA VAL A 205 -8.68 15.69 -8.23
C VAL A 205 -8.02 17.06 -8.25
N PHE A 206 -7.18 17.31 -9.22
CA PHE A 206 -6.58 18.61 -9.45
C PHE A 206 -6.66 19.01 -10.93
N LEU A 207 -6.71 20.31 -11.19
CA LEU A 207 -6.59 20.86 -12.54
C LEU A 207 -5.11 21.03 -12.84
N ALA A 208 -4.66 20.53 -13.96
CA ALA A 208 -3.29 20.76 -14.44
C ALA A 208 -3.19 22.14 -15.10
N ASP A 209 -3.06 23.21 -14.29
CA ASP A 209 -3.07 24.60 -14.72
C ASP A 209 -1.76 25.36 -14.46
N ASN A 210 -0.72 24.63 -14.08
CA ASN A 210 0.60 25.17 -13.78
C ASN A 210 1.70 24.32 -14.43
N PRO A 211 2.00 24.52 -15.73
CA PRO A 211 3.00 23.72 -16.45
C PRO A 211 4.37 23.70 -15.79
N GLY A 212 4.92 22.50 -15.57
CA GLY A 212 6.20 22.33 -14.89
C GLY A 212 6.52 20.87 -14.56
N PHE A 213 7.52 20.70 -13.68
CA PHE A 213 7.82 19.45 -12.97
C PHE A 213 7.55 19.69 -11.49
N TRP A 214 6.61 18.94 -10.93
CA TRP A 214 6.16 19.18 -9.57
C TRP A 214 6.28 17.91 -8.73
N ALA A 215 6.84 18.03 -7.53
CA ALA A 215 6.91 16.90 -6.63
C ALA A 215 5.52 16.57 -6.06
N LEU A 216 5.21 15.29 -6.01
CA LEU A 216 4.15 14.70 -5.18
C LEU A 216 4.84 13.79 -4.17
N HIS A 217 4.79 14.12 -2.89
CA HIS A 217 5.55 13.39 -1.88
C HIS A 217 4.85 13.37 -0.52
N ASP A 218 5.31 12.46 0.36
CA ASP A 218 4.92 12.51 1.77
C ASP A 218 5.59 13.71 2.46
N HIS A 219 4.82 14.49 3.19
CA HIS A 219 5.30 15.66 3.92
C HIS A 219 5.95 15.29 5.28
N ASP A 220 5.88 14.03 5.73
CA ASP A 220 6.86 13.52 6.67
C ASP A 220 8.17 13.26 5.91
N VAL A 221 9.11 14.18 6.05
CA VAL A 221 10.37 14.16 5.27
C VAL A 221 11.23 12.92 5.52
N THR A 222 11.02 12.21 6.63
CA THR A 222 11.69 10.93 6.87
C THR A 222 11.20 9.86 5.91
N HIS A 223 9.95 9.96 5.44
CA HIS A 223 9.36 9.07 4.46
C HIS A 223 9.80 9.35 3.01
N THR A 224 10.48 10.45 2.75
CA THR A 224 11.10 10.76 1.46
C THR A 224 12.57 10.35 1.40
N THR A 225 12.92 9.29 2.15
CA THR A 225 14.27 8.73 2.17
C THR A 225 14.27 7.23 1.85
N ASN A 226 15.40 6.75 1.34
CA ASN A 226 15.71 5.32 1.20
C ASN A 226 16.73 4.95 2.28
N ASN A 227 16.27 4.31 3.36
CA ASN A 227 17.11 3.97 4.50
C ASN A 227 17.87 5.19 5.06
N GLY A 228 17.19 6.34 5.14
CA GLY A 228 17.75 7.60 5.63
C GLY A 228 18.49 8.45 4.58
N ILE A 229 18.61 7.98 3.34
CA ILE A 229 19.24 8.74 2.25
C ILE A 229 18.15 9.49 1.47
N TYR A 230 18.24 10.80 1.41
CA TYR A 230 17.39 11.71 0.63
C TYR A 230 18.08 12.06 -0.71
N PRO A 231 17.32 12.23 -1.82
CA PRO A 231 15.89 11.99 -1.97
C PRO A 231 15.58 10.51 -2.19
N GLY A 232 14.39 10.09 -1.80
CA GLY A 232 13.96 8.70 -1.89
C GLY A 232 12.51 8.51 -1.48
N GLY A 233 12.17 7.29 -1.08
CA GLY A 233 10.92 6.98 -0.40
C GLY A 233 9.64 7.24 -1.19
N ALA A 234 8.60 7.68 -0.47
CA ALA A 234 7.27 7.97 -0.99
C ALA A 234 7.21 9.33 -1.68
N MET A 235 7.88 9.44 -2.81
CA MET A 235 7.91 10.61 -3.68
C MET A 235 7.77 10.18 -5.14
N THR A 236 7.13 11.02 -5.95
CA THR A 236 7.10 10.94 -7.42
C THR A 236 6.96 12.33 -8.00
N GLU A 237 6.96 12.44 -9.32
CA GLU A 237 6.87 13.71 -10.06
C GLU A 237 5.56 13.78 -10.83
N VAL A 238 4.98 14.98 -10.92
CA VAL A 238 3.95 15.34 -11.88
C VAL A 238 4.63 16.04 -13.05
N GLU A 239 4.54 15.43 -14.22
CA GLU A 239 5.18 15.88 -15.46
C GLU A 239 4.12 16.36 -16.45
N TYR A 240 4.27 17.59 -16.95
CA TYR A 240 3.41 18.10 -18.02
C TYR A 240 3.88 17.62 -19.38
N GLU A 241 2.99 17.01 -20.16
CA GLU A 241 3.28 16.58 -21.52
C GLU A 241 3.70 17.77 -22.40
N GLY A 242 4.85 17.64 -23.07
CA GLY A 242 5.36 18.68 -23.97
C GLY A 242 6.04 19.86 -23.27
N PHE A 243 6.11 19.92 -21.95
CA PHE A 243 6.82 20.97 -21.23
C PHE A 243 8.34 20.82 -21.44
N GLN A 244 8.96 21.86 -21.97
CA GLN A 244 10.38 21.87 -22.36
C GLN A 244 11.25 22.79 -21.50
N GLY A 245 10.68 23.41 -20.46
CA GLY A 245 11.37 24.39 -19.63
C GLY A 245 11.40 23.99 -18.15
N GLY A 246 12.34 24.55 -17.40
CA GLY A 246 12.39 24.45 -15.95
C GLY A 246 13.42 23.46 -15.41
N TYR A 247 13.68 23.61 -14.12
CA TYR A 247 14.57 22.76 -13.34
C TYR A 247 13.91 21.37 -13.15
N ARG A 248 14.49 20.35 -13.73
CA ARG A 248 14.26 18.97 -13.26
C ARG A 248 15.10 18.79 -12.00
N PRO A 249 14.51 18.41 -10.88
CA PRO A 249 15.31 17.93 -9.76
C PRO A 249 16.12 16.74 -10.26
N SER A 250 17.36 16.96 -10.67
CA SER A 250 18.27 15.86 -10.96
C SER A 250 18.68 15.27 -9.64
N VAL A 251 18.35 14.01 -9.41
CA VAL A 251 18.99 13.21 -8.38
C VAL A 251 20.39 12.95 -8.85
N SER A 252 21.31 13.90 -8.61
CA SER A 252 22.73 13.61 -8.68
C SER A 252 23.05 12.75 -7.46
N LEU A 253 23.40 11.49 -7.70
CA LEU A 253 23.92 10.60 -6.66
C LEU A 253 25.36 10.95 -6.27
N ASP A 254 25.91 12.04 -6.82
CA ASP A 254 27.31 12.43 -6.72
C ASP A 254 27.54 13.72 -5.87
N GLU A 255 26.53 14.13 -5.04
CA GLU A 255 26.73 15.19 -4.03
C GLU A 255 26.44 14.67 -2.63
#